data_c3c457d18eeb91cf3f069755289a6e35
#
_entry.id   c3c457d18eeb91cf3f069755289a6e35
#
_cell.length_a   1.000
_cell.length_b   1.000
_cell.length_c   1.000
_cell.angle_alpha   90.00
_cell.angle_beta   90.00
_cell.angle_gamma   90.00
#
_symmetry.space_group_name_H-M   'P 1'
#
loop_
_entity.id
_entity.type
_entity.pdbx_description
1 polymer ?
#
loop_
_entity_poly.entity_id
_entity_poly.type
_entity_poly.pdbx_seq_one_letter_code
_entity_poly.pdbx_strand_id
1 'polypeptide(L)'
;MKINRLSKGLNFEEEIEITSKFQIMSTYQNKRTALILIDPFNDFLSENGKLWPFVKETVEGGNVVANMKKVLTAARKHKIQVVYAPHRHTQKGDYLNWKFFSPSHNGSKNLTLFEKGTWGAEFHPELLAIEGDLIAQNHWTASGFANTDLDFLLKMHDIDHIIIAGMRANTCVDSTARYGVELGYHVTLIKDGIGAFNQEEIRATIETNFPNYGHSLLSAEEFIKTLES
;
A
#
# COMPACT_ATOMS: atom_id res chain seq x y z
N MET A 1 -28.88 16.74 9.83
CA MET A 1 -29.97 16.42 10.74
C MET A 1 -31.10 15.72 9.96
N LYS A 2 -30.96 14.42 9.64
CA LYS A 2 -32.00 13.51 9.09
C LYS A 2 -31.46 12.06 9.05
N ILE A 3 -30.96 11.53 10.19
CA ILE A 3 -30.57 10.11 10.34
C ILE A 3 -31.58 9.32 11.20
N ASN A 4 -32.64 9.97 11.70
CA ASN A 4 -33.50 9.41 12.75
C ASN A 4 -34.80 8.75 12.26
N ARG A 5 -34.85 8.10 11.08
CA ARG A 5 -36.09 7.44 10.61
C ARG A 5 -35.96 6.00 10.08
N LEU A 6 -34.76 5.38 10.10
CA LEU A 6 -34.61 4.01 9.60
C LEU A 6 -34.35 2.95 10.71
N SER A 7 -34.23 3.33 11.99
CA SER A 7 -33.82 2.43 13.06
C SER A 7 -34.98 1.81 13.87
N LYS A 8 -36.20 1.83 13.40
CA LYS A 8 -37.30 1.15 14.09
C LYS A 8 -37.47 -0.26 13.54
N GLY A 9 -36.72 -1.22 14.10
CA GLY A 9 -36.95 -2.64 13.85
C GLY A 9 -35.69 -3.49 13.62
N LEU A 10 -34.51 -2.90 13.58
CA LEU A 10 -33.26 -3.63 13.42
C LEU A 10 -32.65 -3.98 14.78
N ASN A 11 -32.02 -5.15 14.88
CA ASN A 11 -31.23 -5.49 16.05
C ASN A 11 -29.87 -4.76 16.02
N PHE A 12 -29.16 -4.76 17.16
CA PHE A 12 -27.89 -4.04 17.32
C PHE A 12 -26.81 -4.47 16.31
N GLU A 13 -26.77 -5.74 15.93
CA GLU A 13 -25.83 -6.27 14.94
C GLU A 13 -26.18 -5.82 13.52
N GLU A 14 -27.45 -5.78 13.18
CA GLU A 14 -27.94 -5.25 11.88
C GLU A 14 -27.70 -3.75 11.77
N GLU A 15 -27.85 -2.98 12.87
CA GLU A 15 -27.53 -1.54 12.88
C GLU A 15 -26.02 -1.30 12.70
N ILE A 16 -25.15 -2.11 13.31
CA ILE A 16 -23.69 -2.04 13.12
C ILE A 16 -23.34 -2.39 11.69
N GLU A 17 -23.91 -3.45 11.14
CA GLU A 17 -23.63 -3.89 9.76
C GLU A 17 -24.08 -2.85 8.73
N ILE A 18 -25.27 -2.28 8.87
CA ILE A 18 -25.80 -1.23 7.99
C ILE A 18 -24.99 0.05 8.14
N THR A 19 -24.64 0.44 9.37
CA THR A 19 -23.84 1.64 9.64
C THR A 19 -22.44 1.49 9.05
N SER A 20 -21.82 0.32 9.21
CA SER A 20 -20.50 0.03 8.64
C SER A 20 -20.53 0.00 7.10
N LYS A 21 -21.53 -0.63 6.50
CA LYS A 21 -21.73 -0.61 5.03
C LYS A 21 -21.98 0.80 4.48
N PHE A 22 -22.82 1.58 5.15
CA PHE A 22 -23.10 2.97 4.75
C PHE A 22 -21.86 3.87 4.89
N GLN A 23 -21.04 3.65 5.91
CA GLN A 23 -19.79 4.36 6.15
C GLN A 23 -18.74 3.97 5.11
N ILE A 24 -18.66 2.70 4.70
CA ILE A 24 -17.78 2.21 3.64
C ILE A 24 -18.20 2.80 2.28
N MET A 25 -19.50 2.81 1.94
CA MET A 25 -20.01 3.34 0.66
C MET A 25 -19.78 4.84 0.46
N SER A 26 -19.67 5.62 1.56
CA SER A 26 -19.36 7.05 1.48
C SER A 26 -17.86 7.37 1.55
N THR A 27 -17.02 6.36 1.86
CA THR A 27 -15.61 6.54 2.22
C THR A 27 -14.74 6.82 1.01
N TYR A 28 -14.97 6.17 -0.13
CA TYR A 28 -14.08 6.27 -1.30
C TYR A 28 -14.64 7.22 -2.36
N GLN A 29 -14.58 8.52 -2.10
CA GLN A 29 -14.86 9.52 -3.11
C GLN A 29 -13.68 9.61 -4.08
N ASN A 30 -13.92 9.40 -5.38
CA ASN A 30 -12.87 9.35 -6.41
C ASN A 30 -11.86 10.51 -6.34
N LYS A 31 -12.37 11.73 -6.08
CA LYS A 31 -11.54 12.94 -6.03
C LYS A 31 -10.77 13.13 -4.72
N ARG A 32 -11.06 12.34 -3.69
CA ARG A 32 -10.43 12.46 -2.37
C ARG A 32 -9.70 11.19 -1.97
N THR A 33 -9.61 10.23 -2.88
CA THR A 33 -9.02 8.92 -2.62
C THR A 33 -7.82 8.69 -3.53
N ALA A 34 -6.75 8.12 -2.99
CA ALA A 34 -5.61 7.63 -3.77
C ALA A 34 -5.30 6.17 -3.47
N LEU A 35 -4.92 5.41 -4.51
CA LEU A 35 -4.25 4.13 -4.38
C LEU A 35 -2.75 4.35 -4.32
N ILE A 36 -2.09 3.90 -3.26
CA ILE A 36 -0.64 3.97 -3.11
C ILE A 36 -0.05 2.56 -3.31
N LEU A 37 0.79 2.41 -4.32
CA LEU A 37 1.58 1.20 -4.55
C LEU A 37 2.98 1.40 -3.97
N ILE A 38 3.31 0.59 -2.95
CA ILE A 38 4.59 0.63 -2.26
C ILE A 38 5.55 -0.37 -2.91
N ASP A 39 6.70 0.09 -3.38
CA ASP A 39 7.81 -0.74 -3.87
C ASP A 39 7.43 -1.86 -4.88
N PRO A 40 6.63 -1.59 -5.94
CA PRO A 40 6.18 -2.64 -6.85
C PRO A 40 7.28 -3.03 -7.86
N PHE A 41 8.50 -3.28 -7.39
CA PHE A 41 9.69 -3.53 -8.20
C PHE A 41 9.84 -4.99 -8.62
N ASN A 42 10.53 -5.20 -9.75
CA ASN A 42 10.91 -6.53 -10.23
C ASN A 42 11.77 -7.31 -9.23
N ASP A 43 12.66 -6.63 -8.49
CA ASP A 43 13.48 -7.29 -7.44
C ASP A 43 12.63 -7.98 -6.36
N PHE A 44 11.41 -7.52 -6.11
CA PHE A 44 10.45 -8.16 -5.21
C PHE A 44 9.50 -9.15 -5.91
N LEU A 45 8.96 -8.76 -7.07
CA LEU A 45 7.74 -9.34 -7.60
C LEU A 45 7.95 -10.28 -8.79
N SER A 46 9.18 -10.38 -9.28
CA SER A 46 9.52 -11.17 -10.46
C SER A 46 10.51 -12.28 -10.15
N GLU A 47 10.40 -13.42 -10.85
CA GLU A 47 11.16 -14.66 -10.60
C GLU A 47 12.68 -14.46 -10.58
N ASN A 48 13.21 -13.51 -11.35
CA ASN A 48 14.66 -13.21 -11.39
C ASN A 48 15.05 -12.05 -10.47
N GLY A 49 14.15 -11.54 -9.66
CA GLY A 49 14.41 -10.48 -8.71
C GLY A 49 15.31 -10.92 -7.56
N LYS A 50 16.16 -10.01 -7.05
CA LYS A 50 17.12 -10.31 -5.98
C LYS A 50 16.44 -10.78 -4.69
N LEU A 51 15.22 -10.33 -4.41
CA LEU A 51 14.44 -10.71 -3.23
C LEU A 51 13.43 -11.83 -3.50
N TRP A 52 13.22 -12.22 -4.76
CA TRP A 52 12.26 -13.27 -5.12
C TRP A 52 12.42 -14.56 -4.31
N PRO A 53 13.64 -15.12 -4.11
CA PRO A 53 13.80 -16.35 -3.32
C PRO A 53 13.26 -16.26 -1.89
N PHE A 54 13.14 -15.06 -1.34
CA PHE A 54 12.69 -14.82 0.03
C PHE A 54 11.20 -14.50 0.11
N VAL A 55 10.58 -14.00 -0.97
CA VAL A 55 9.18 -13.54 -0.96
C VAL A 55 8.25 -14.42 -1.79
N LYS A 56 8.79 -15.34 -2.58
CA LYS A 56 8.05 -16.19 -3.53
C LYS A 56 6.83 -16.84 -2.90
N GLU A 57 6.98 -17.45 -1.73
CA GLU A 57 5.90 -18.17 -1.04
C GLU A 57 4.68 -17.26 -0.81
N THR A 58 4.91 -16.04 -0.34
CA THR A 58 3.83 -15.11 -0.02
C THR A 58 3.28 -14.42 -1.26
N VAL A 59 4.14 -14.09 -2.22
CA VAL A 59 3.75 -13.35 -3.44
C VAL A 59 2.96 -14.26 -4.40
N GLU A 60 3.46 -15.46 -4.70
CA GLU A 60 2.74 -16.42 -5.54
C GLU A 60 1.55 -17.04 -4.79
N GLY A 61 1.76 -17.57 -3.59
CA GLY A 61 0.72 -18.22 -2.80
C GLY A 61 -0.45 -17.29 -2.44
N GLY A 62 -0.16 -15.99 -2.26
CA GLY A 62 -1.16 -14.94 -2.02
C GLY A 62 -1.74 -14.30 -3.28
N ASN A 63 -1.27 -14.66 -4.47
CA ASN A 63 -1.63 -13.98 -5.74
C ASN A 63 -1.44 -12.45 -5.68
N VAL A 64 -0.42 -11.99 -4.97
CA VAL A 64 -0.23 -10.57 -4.60
C VAL A 64 -0.19 -9.67 -5.84
N VAL A 65 0.58 -10.03 -6.86
CA VAL A 65 0.67 -9.25 -8.12
C VAL A 65 -0.68 -9.16 -8.81
N ALA A 66 -1.40 -10.29 -8.92
CA ALA A 66 -2.72 -10.32 -9.56
C ALA A 66 -3.75 -9.48 -8.79
N ASN A 67 -3.72 -9.50 -7.46
CA ASN A 67 -4.60 -8.69 -6.62
C ASN A 67 -4.24 -7.21 -6.70
N MET A 68 -2.97 -6.82 -6.65
CA MET A 68 -2.55 -5.43 -6.91
C MET A 68 -3.01 -4.95 -8.28
N LYS A 69 -2.86 -5.77 -9.33
CA LYS A 69 -3.33 -5.44 -10.68
C LYS A 69 -4.83 -5.21 -10.74
N LYS A 70 -5.63 -6.05 -10.06
CA LYS A 70 -7.10 -5.86 -9.97
C LYS A 70 -7.44 -4.52 -9.33
N VAL A 71 -6.82 -4.21 -8.18
CA VAL A 71 -7.04 -2.95 -7.46
C VAL A 71 -6.60 -1.75 -8.30
N LEU A 72 -5.43 -1.81 -8.92
CA LEU A 72 -4.91 -0.78 -9.82
C LEU A 72 -5.84 -0.51 -11.01
N THR A 73 -6.34 -1.58 -11.64
CA THR A 73 -7.29 -1.49 -12.76
C THR A 73 -8.60 -0.85 -12.32
N ALA A 74 -9.12 -1.24 -11.16
CA ALA A 74 -10.35 -0.68 -10.60
C ALA A 74 -10.16 0.80 -10.22
N ALA A 75 -9.05 1.16 -9.57
CA ALA A 75 -8.74 2.54 -9.22
C ALA A 75 -8.72 3.44 -10.46
N ARG A 76 -8.02 3.04 -11.52
CA ARG A 76 -7.98 3.80 -12.79
C ARG A 76 -9.35 3.90 -13.45
N LYS A 77 -10.12 2.79 -13.52
CA LYS A 77 -11.49 2.77 -14.06
C LYS A 77 -12.39 3.78 -13.36
N HIS A 78 -12.27 3.88 -12.05
CA HIS A 78 -13.08 4.78 -11.21
C HIS A 78 -12.44 6.15 -10.99
N LYS A 79 -11.35 6.49 -11.69
CA LYS A 79 -10.63 7.79 -11.61
C LYS A 79 -10.13 8.12 -10.21
N ILE A 80 -9.78 7.10 -9.44
CA ILE A 80 -9.03 7.23 -8.19
C ILE A 80 -7.58 7.51 -8.57
N GLN A 81 -6.97 8.51 -7.93
CA GLN A 81 -5.57 8.85 -8.18
C GLN A 81 -4.66 7.67 -7.80
N VAL A 82 -3.76 7.31 -8.71
CA VAL A 82 -2.73 6.30 -8.43
C VAL A 82 -1.43 7.02 -8.09
N VAL A 83 -0.77 6.57 -7.04
CA VAL A 83 0.51 7.11 -6.57
C VAL A 83 1.47 5.93 -6.32
N TYR A 84 2.68 6.03 -6.84
CA TYR A 84 3.76 5.11 -6.54
C TYR A 84 4.65 5.71 -5.45
N ALA A 85 4.94 4.95 -4.42
CA ALA A 85 5.89 5.33 -3.38
C ALA A 85 7.09 4.36 -3.39
N PRO A 86 8.08 4.62 -4.26
CA PRO A 86 9.19 3.71 -4.50
C PRO A 86 10.32 3.88 -3.49
N HIS A 87 10.98 2.78 -3.14
CA HIS A 87 12.22 2.77 -2.38
C HIS A 87 13.38 3.38 -3.19
N ARG A 88 14.40 3.83 -2.50
CA ARG A 88 15.66 4.31 -3.07
C ARG A 88 16.23 3.30 -4.08
N HIS A 89 16.48 3.74 -5.31
CA HIS A 89 17.29 2.99 -6.27
C HIS A 89 18.74 3.03 -5.82
N THR A 90 19.25 1.92 -5.30
CA THR A 90 20.57 1.82 -4.68
C THR A 90 21.67 2.10 -5.70
N GLN A 91 22.69 2.80 -5.28
CA GLN A 91 23.90 3.09 -6.06
C GLN A 91 25.14 2.75 -5.25
N LYS A 92 26.26 2.52 -5.94
CA LYS A 92 27.56 2.34 -5.29
C LYS A 92 27.86 3.57 -4.44
N GLY A 93 28.12 3.35 -3.16
CA GLY A 93 28.40 4.43 -2.20
C GLY A 93 27.20 4.84 -1.34
N ASP A 94 25.97 4.43 -1.68
CA ASP A 94 24.83 4.62 -0.80
C ASP A 94 25.11 3.91 0.56
N TYR A 95 24.63 4.52 1.64
CA TYR A 95 24.77 4.06 3.04
C TYR A 95 26.18 4.03 3.63
N LEU A 96 27.28 4.35 2.88
CA LEU A 96 28.66 4.19 3.37
C LEU A 96 28.98 4.99 4.63
N ASN A 97 28.40 6.19 4.77
CA ASN A 97 28.67 7.10 5.87
C ASN A 97 27.50 7.21 6.86
N TRP A 98 26.55 6.28 6.81
CA TRP A 98 25.46 6.29 7.76
C TRP A 98 25.92 5.86 9.14
N LYS A 99 25.55 6.64 10.16
CA LYS A 99 25.95 6.40 11.54
C LYS A 99 25.26 5.15 12.14
N PHE A 100 24.00 4.92 11.76
CA PHE A 100 23.19 3.82 12.25
C PHE A 100 22.48 3.10 11.10
N PHE A 101 22.58 1.79 11.10
CA PHE A 101 21.93 0.91 10.13
C PHE A 101 20.87 0.06 10.82
N SER A 102 19.70 -0.05 10.18
CA SER A 102 18.77 -1.14 10.48
C SER A 102 19.16 -2.41 9.71
N PRO A 103 18.64 -3.59 10.13
CA PRO A 103 18.80 -4.82 9.34
C PRO A 103 18.34 -4.67 7.88
N SER A 104 17.27 -3.90 7.64
CA SER A 104 16.75 -3.63 6.28
C SER A 104 17.77 -2.84 5.44
N HIS A 105 18.39 -1.80 5.99
CA HIS A 105 19.44 -1.02 5.29
C HIS A 105 20.66 -1.89 4.96
N ASN A 106 21.06 -2.79 5.86
CA ASN A 106 22.14 -3.74 5.59
C ASN A 106 21.78 -4.68 4.44
N GLY A 107 20.53 -5.16 4.37
CA GLY A 107 20.04 -5.95 3.25
C GLY A 107 20.13 -5.17 1.93
N SER A 108 19.61 -3.94 1.89
CA SER A 108 19.65 -3.09 0.70
C SER A 108 21.08 -2.82 0.23
N LYS A 109 21.99 -2.51 1.16
CA LYS A 109 23.40 -2.26 0.87
C LYS A 109 24.12 -3.52 0.33
N ASN A 110 23.95 -4.66 1.02
CA ASN A 110 24.71 -5.88 0.71
C ASN A 110 24.26 -6.53 -0.61
N LEU A 111 22.98 -6.46 -0.92
CA LEU A 111 22.41 -7.00 -2.15
C LEU A 111 22.30 -5.96 -3.28
N THR A 112 22.61 -4.69 -2.99
CA THR A 112 22.40 -3.58 -3.92
C THR A 112 20.98 -3.65 -4.51
N LEU A 113 19.97 -3.67 -3.62
CA LEU A 113 18.57 -3.84 -4.01
C LEU A 113 18.08 -2.66 -4.85
N PHE A 114 17.22 -2.94 -5.80
CA PHE A 114 16.65 -1.92 -6.69
C PHE A 114 17.75 -1.05 -7.32
N GLU A 115 18.81 -1.68 -7.81
CA GLU A 115 19.98 -0.99 -8.30
C GLU A 115 19.64 -0.08 -9.49
N LYS A 116 20.03 1.19 -9.40
CA LYS A 116 19.71 2.20 -10.40
C LYS A 116 20.12 1.79 -11.80
N GLY A 117 19.18 1.84 -12.74
CA GLY A 117 19.39 1.51 -14.14
C GLY A 117 19.40 0.01 -14.44
N THR A 118 19.00 -0.83 -13.48
CA THR A 118 18.82 -2.27 -13.72
C THR A 118 17.34 -2.63 -13.78
N TRP A 119 17.02 -3.72 -14.44
CA TRP A 119 15.69 -4.30 -14.51
C TRP A 119 15.05 -4.54 -13.13
N GLY A 120 15.86 -4.92 -12.13
CA GLY A 120 15.36 -5.11 -10.75
C GLY A 120 14.75 -3.88 -10.12
N ALA A 121 15.17 -2.68 -10.53
CA ALA A 121 14.67 -1.40 -10.08
C ALA A 121 13.50 -0.85 -10.92
N GLU A 122 13.10 -1.55 -11.98
CA GLU A 122 11.91 -1.21 -12.74
C GLU A 122 10.65 -1.74 -12.03
N PHE A 123 9.52 -1.06 -12.23
CA PHE A 123 8.24 -1.57 -11.75
C PHE A 123 7.86 -2.86 -12.49
N HIS A 124 7.20 -3.76 -11.79
CA HIS A 124 6.71 -5.02 -12.36
C HIS A 124 5.82 -4.74 -13.59
N PRO A 125 5.97 -5.50 -14.71
CA PRO A 125 5.25 -5.24 -15.97
C PRO A 125 3.72 -5.12 -15.86
N GLU A 126 3.13 -5.85 -14.91
CA GLU A 126 1.69 -5.81 -14.63
C GLU A 126 1.25 -4.55 -13.83
N LEU A 127 2.21 -3.78 -13.27
CA LEU A 127 1.99 -2.67 -12.35
C LEU A 127 2.69 -1.38 -12.81
N LEU A 128 2.90 -1.21 -14.11
CA LEU A 128 3.56 -0.03 -14.66
C LEU A 128 2.75 1.24 -14.40
N ALA A 129 3.46 2.31 -14.08
CA ALA A 129 2.88 3.65 -14.07
C ALA A 129 2.54 4.09 -15.48
N ILE A 130 1.43 4.81 -15.62
CA ILE A 130 0.98 5.41 -16.89
C ILE A 130 0.86 6.93 -16.73
N GLU A 131 0.63 7.62 -17.83
CA GLU A 131 0.36 9.06 -17.81
C GLU A 131 -0.82 9.38 -16.87
N GLY A 132 -0.64 10.36 -16.00
CA GLY A 132 -1.59 10.77 -14.97
C GLY A 132 -1.38 10.10 -13.60
N ASP A 133 -0.60 9.03 -13.51
CA ASP A 133 -0.17 8.49 -12.22
C ASP A 133 0.93 9.38 -11.60
N LEU A 134 0.98 9.47 -10.28
CA LEU A 134 2.02 10.19 -9.57
C LEU A 134 3.11 9.23 -9.10
N ILE A 135 4.35 9.71 -9.07
CA ILE A 135 5.49 8.97 -8.51
C ILE A 135 6.15 9.88 -7.48
N ALA A 136 6.06 9.49 -6.21
CA ALA A 136 6.70 10.20 -5.11
C ALA A 136 8.22 10.04 -5.15
N GLN A 137 8.95 10.94 -4.50
CA GLN A 137 10.39 10.77 -4.30
C GLN A 137 10.68 9.48 -3.57
N ASN A 138 11.76 8.82 -4.00
CA ASN A 138 12.20 7.55 -3.42
C ASN A 138 12.49 7.68 -1.92
N HIS A 139 11.85 6.83 -1.12
CA HIS A 139 12.13 6.77 0.32
C HIS A 139 13.41 5.98 0.61
N TRP A 140 14.18 6.45 1.60
CA TRP A 140 15.43 5.82 2.04
C TRP A 140 15.23 4.80 3.15
N THR A 141 14.14 4.95 3.89
CA THR A 141 13.79 4.13 5.07
C THR A 141 12.45 3.44 4.82
N ALA A 142 11.85 2.86 5.82
CA ALA A 142 10.64 2.06 5.60
C ALA A 142 9.41 2.88 5.16
N SER A 143 9.21 4.09 5.68
CA SER A 143 8.01 4.86 5.34
C SER A 143 8.11 5.58 3.99
N GLY A 144 7.10 5.42 3.15
CA GLY A 144 6.94 6.18 1.91
C GLY A 144 6.68 7.68 2.15
N PHE A 145 6.28 8.08 3.36
CA PHE A 145 6.08 9.48 3.73
C PHE A 145 7.34 10.15 4.29
N ALA A 146 8.15 9.41 5.04
CA ALA A 146 9.26 10.00 5.77
C ALA A 146 10.35 10.54 4.83
N ASN A 147 10.56 11.86 4.85
CA ASN A 147 11.54 12.58 4.04
C ASN A 147 11.33 12.43 2.52
N THR A 148 10.07 12.35 2.09
CA THR A 148 9.64 12.34 0.68
C THR A 148 8.63 13.46 0.44
N ASP A 149 8.16 13.58 -0.78
CA ASP A 149 7.10 14.49 -1.19
C ASP A 149 5.70 13.86 -1.23
N LEU A 150 5.54 12.61 -0.74
CA LEU A 150 4.27 11.89 -0.82
C LEU A 150 3.10 12.66 -0.17
N ASP A 151 3.29 13.19 1.04
CA ASP A 151 2.27 13.98 1.73
C ASP A 151 1.89 15.27 0.95
N PHE A 152 2.90 15.94 0.40
CA PHE A 152 2.70 17.13 -0.43
C PHE A 152 1.88 16.79 -1.68
N LEU A 153 2.23 15.74 -2.40
CA LEU A 153 1.52 15.31 -3.60
C LEU A 153 0.05 14.97 -3.29
N LEU A 154 -0.21 14.21 -2.22
CA LEU A 154 -1.56 13.86 -1.81
C LEU A 154 -2.39 15.11 -1.45
N LYS A 155 -1.84 16.03 -0.67
CA LYS A 155 -2.52 17.29 -0.29
C LYS A 155 -2.80 18.20 -1.48
N MET A 156 -1.88 18.29 -2.44
CA MET A 156 -2.10 19.08 -3.66
C MET A 156 -3.19 18.54 -4.57
N HIS A 157 -3.57 17.27 -4.37
CA HIS A 157 -4.68 16.61 -5.07
C HIS A 157 -5.94 16.45 -4.20
N ASP A 158 -6.03 17.16 -3.06
CA ASP A 158 -7.15 17.10 -2.10
C ASP A 158 -7.45 15.69 -1.58
N ILE A 159 -6.43 14.81 -1.51
CA ILE A 159 -6.57 13.43 -1.04
C ILE A 159 -6.55 13.41 0.49
N ASP A 160 -7.51 12.71 1.09
CA ASP A 160 -7.57 12.41 2.53
C ASP A 160 -7.85 10.94 2.84
N HIS A 161 -8.11 10.14 1.80
CA HIS A 161 -8.29 8.69 1.90
C HIS A 161 -7.21 7.99 1.08
N ILE A 162 -6.43 7.12 1.71
CA ILE A 162 -5.38 6.37 1.04
C ILE A 162 -5.63 4.86 1.16
N ILE A 163 -5.43 4.16 0.06
CA ILE A 163 -5.53 2.72 -0.06
C ILE A 163 -4.13 2.22 -0.35
N ILE A 164 -3.62 1.30 0.46
CA ILE A 164 -2.23 0.86 0.39
C ILE A 164 -2.16 -0.61 -0.02
N ALA A 165 -1.30 -0.91 -0.99
CA ALA A 165 -0.87 -2.24 -1.39
C ALA A 165 0.62 -2.22 -1.73
N GLY A 166 1.30 -3.37 -1.77
CA GLY A 166 2.71 -3.45 -2.16
C GLY A 166 3.60 -4.27 -1.23
N MET A 167 4.86 -3.91 -1.18
CA MET A 167 5.93 -4.63 -0.48
C MET A 167 6.62 -3.75 0.54
N ARG A 168 7.16 -4.27 1.60
CA ARG A 168 6.82 -5.50 2.33
C ARG A 168 5.82 -5.20 3.44
N ALA A 169 4.96 -6.12 3.75
CA ALA A 169 3.87 -6.00 4.70
C ALA A 169 4.30 -5.36 6.03
N ASN A 170 5.24 -5.98 6.74
CA ASN A 170 5.68 -5.57 8.10
C ASN A 170 6.77 -4.48 8.13
N THR A 171 7.13 -3.91 6.98
CA THR A 171 8.12 -2.82 6.88
C THR A 171 7.56 -1.62 6.11
N CYS A 172 7.78 -1.54 4.79
CA CYS A 172 7.41 -0.33 4.04
C CYS A 172 5.90 -0.11 4.02
N VAL A 173 5.10 -1.15 3.91
CA VAL A 173 3.63 -1.05 3.94
C VAL A 173 3.15 -0.60 5.32
N ASP A 174 3.50 -1.32 6.40
CA ASP A 174 3.08 -0.99 7.76
C ASP A 174 3.57 0.40 8.21
N SER A 175 4.84 0.74 7.92
CA SER A 175 5.39 2.04 8.26
C SER A 175 4.71 3.19 7.52
N THR A 176 4.38 3.01 6.24
CA THR A 176 3.66 4.02 5.44
C THR A 176 2.22 4.17 5.94
N ALA A 177 1.56 3.06 6.24
CA ALA A 177 0.19 3.07 6.77
C ALA A 177 0.11 3.81 8.12
N ARG A 178 1.00 3.50 9.06
CA ARG A 178 1.08 4.21 10.36
C ARG A 178 1.32 5.70 10.18
N TYR A 179 2.32 6.04 9.38
CA TYR A 179 2.65 7.44 9.15
C TYR A 179 1.50 8.20 8.49
N GLY A 180 0.76 7.55 7.58
CA GLY A 180 -0.45 8.11 6.97
C GLY A 180 -1.53 8.44 8.00
N VAL A 181 -1.77 7.55 8.98
CA VAL A 181 -2.71 7.81 10.07
C VAL A 181 -2.26 8.99 10.94
N GLU A 182 -0.97 9.06 11.28
CA GLU A 182 -0.40 10.18 12.07
C GLU A 182 -0.50 11.53 11.32
N LEU A 183 -0.51 11.52 9.98
CA LEU A 183 -0.74 12.71 9.15
C LEU A 183 -2.23 13.06 8.96
N GLY A 184 -3.14 12.23 9.47
CA GLY A 184 -4.59 12.46 9.42
C GLY A 184 -5.30 11.85 8.21
N TYR A 185 -4.67 10.97 7.46
CA TYR A 185 -5.35 10.24 6.37
C TYR A 185 -6.25 9.11 6.92
N HIS A 186 -7.38 8.91 6.26
CA HIS A 186 -8.09 7.64 6.37
C HIS A 186 -7.30 6.58 5.61
N VAL A 187 -6.86 5.53 6.31
CA VAL A 187 -5.98 4.50 5.74
C VAL A 187 -6.70 3.18 5.60
N THR A 188 -6.74 2.66 4.37
CA THR A 188 -7.20 1.31 4.03
C THR A 188 -6.02 0.47 3.59
N LEU A 189 -5.93 -0.77 4.06
CA LEU A 189 -4.94 -1.74 3.61
C LEU A 189 -5.62 -2.84 2.79
N ILE A 190 -5.05 -3.18 1.63
CA ILE A 190 -5.47 -4.34 0.83
C ILE A 190 -4.72 -5.58 1.32
N LYS A 191 -5.39 -6.38 2.16
CA LYS A 191 -4.79 -7.49 2.91
C LYS A 191 -4.20 -8.62 2.03
N ASP A 192 -4.72 -8.81 0.83
CA ASP A 192 -4.26 -9.78 -0.17
C ASP A 192 -3.47 -9.15 -1.32
N GLY A 193 -3.21 -7.83 -1.22
CA GLY A 193 -2.35 -7.06 -2.11
C GLY A 193 -0.98 -6.72 -1.49
N ILE A 194 -0.56 -7.40 -0.43
CA ILE A 194 0.72 -7.20 0.23
C ILE A 194 1.50 -8.51 0.32
N GLY A 195 2.82 -8.43 0.18
CA GLY A 195 3.71 -9.58 0.34
C GLY A 195 4.78 -9.35 1.42
N ALA A 196 5.40 -10.43 1.89
CA ALA A 196 6.42 -10.42 2.93
C ALA A 196 7.42 -11.58 2.75
N PHE A 197 8.38 -11.75 3.64
CA PHE A 197 9.29 -12.89 3.58
C PHE A 197 8.62 -14.21 4.01
N ASN A 198 7.59 -14.14 4.83
CA ASN A 198 6.84 -15.31 5.28
C ASN A 198 5.41 -14.94 5.70
N GLN A 199 4.58 -15.95 5.94
CA GLN A 199 3.19 -15.78 6.35
C GLN A 199 3.03 -15.18 7.75
N GLU A 200 4.01 -15.35 8.62
CA GLU A 200 3.99 -14.77 9.97
C GLU A 200 4.10 -13.25 9.92
N GLU A 201 4.97 -12.71 9.04
CA GLU A 201 5.07 -11.26 8.81
C GLU A 201 3.77 -10.67 8.25
N ILE A 202 3.08 -11.39 7.35
CA ILE A 202 1.76 -10.97 6.84
C ILE A 202 0.74 -10.96 7.97
N ARG A 203 0.62 -12.06 8.73
CA ARG A 203 -0.32 -12.14 9.87
C ARG A 203 -0.03 -11.07 10.91
N ALA A 204 1.24 -10.83 11.26
CA ALA A 204 1.60 -9.78 12.18
C ALA A 204 1.08 -8.41 11.71
N THR A 205 1.17 -8.12 10.42
CA THR A 205 0.66 -6.87 9.84
C THR A 205 -0.86 -6.79 9.89
N ILE A 206 -1.57 -7.80 9.36
CA ILE A 206 -3.02 -7.71 9.15
C ILE A 206 -3.85 -8.07 10.39
N GLU A 207 -3.35 -8.95 11.28
CA GLU A 207 -4.11 -9.43 12.44
C GLU A 207 -3.69 -8.74 13.73
N THR A 208 -2.44 -8.27 13.83
CA THR A 208 -1.91 -7.72 15.07
C THR A 208 -1.71 -6.21 14.97
N ASN A 209 -1.00 -5.73 13.95
CA ASN A 209 -0.59 -4.33 13.88
C ASN A 209 -1.70 -3.42 13.35
N PHE A 210 -2.11 -3.65 12.12
CA PHE A 210 -3.02 -2.75 11.40
C PHE A 210 -4.35 -2.52 12.13
N PRO A 211 -5.00 -3.52 12.76
CA PRO A 211 -6.24 -3.31 13.52
C PRO A 211 -6.13 -2.32 14.69
N ASN A 212 -4.92 -2.03 15.17
CA ASN A 212 -4.72 -1.09 16.27
C ASN A 212 -4.62 0.38 15.82
N TYR A 213 -4.43 0.65 14.53
CA TYR A 213 -4.25 2.02 14.06
C TYR A 213 -4.95 2.32 12.72
N GLY A 214 -5.13 1.31 11.85
CA GLY A 214 -5.74 1.48 10.54
C GLY A 214 -7.26 1.60 10.60
N HIS A 215 -7.86 2.06 9.51
CA HIS A 215 -9.31 2.32 9.48
C HIS A 215 -10.09 1.22 8.76
N SER A 216 -9.56 0.66 7.67
CA SER A 216 -10.24 -0.38 6.90
C SER A 216 -9.25 -1.43 6.39
N LEU A 217 -9.60 -2.70 6.54
CA LEU A 217 -8.82 -3.84 6.05
C LEU A 217 -9.69 -4.63 5.07
N LEU A 218 -9.37 -4.55 3.78
CA LEU A 218 -10.17 -5.12 2.70
C LEU A 218 -9.33 -6.08 1.85
N SER A 219 -9.95 -7.09 1.26
CA SER A 219 -9.38 -7.78 0.12
C SER A 219 -9.53 -6.94 -1.16
N ALA A 220 -8.80 -7.29 -2.21
CA ALA A 220 -8.95 -6.66 -3.52
C ALA A 220 -10.41 -6.74 -4.02
N GLU A 221 -11.06 -7.89 -3.83
CA GLU A 221 -12.46 -8.08 -4.22
C GLU A 221 -13.43 -7.23 -3.39
N GLU A 222 -13.26 -7.19 -2.07
CA GLU A 222 -14.06 -6.36 -1.17
C GLU A 222 -13.93 -4.88 -1.56
N PHE A 223 -12.71 -4.39 -1.81
CA PHE A 223 -12.48 -3.02 -2.27
C PHE A 223 -13.19 -2.72 -3.59
N ILE A 224 -13.06 -3.60 -4.60
CA ILE A 224 -13.70 -3.41 -5.90
C ILE A 224 -15.23 -3.31 -5.75
N LYS A 225 -15.83 -4.16 -4.93
CA LYS A 225 -17.27 -4.11 -4.63
C LYS A 225 -17.71 -2.76 -4.03
N THR A 226 -16.87 -2.13 -3.23
CA THR A 226 -17.20 -0.79 -2.67
C THR A 226 -17.22 0.32 -3.71
N LEU A 227 -16.56 0.13 -4.85
CA LEU A 227 -16.54 1.11 -5.95
C LEU A 227 -17.71 0.93 -6.93
N GLU A 228 -18.35 -0.23 -6.93
CA GLU A 228 -19.44 -0.59 -7.85
C GLU A 228 -20.84 -0.39 -7.22
N SER A 229 -20.87 -0.11 -5.92
CA SER A 229 -22.08 0.14 -5.13
C SER A 229 -22.44 1.62 -5.09
#